data_2b7714052e667f43c170921c63a5b8f9
#
_entry.id   2b7714052e667f43c170921c63a5b8f9
#
_cell.length_a   1.000
_cell.length_b   1.000
_cell.length_c   1.000
_cell.angle_alpha   90.00
_cell.angle_beta   90.00
_cell.angle_gamma   90.00
#
_symmetry.space_group_name_H-M   'P 1'
#
loop_
_entity.id
_entity.type
_entity.pdbx_description
1 polymer ?
#
loop_
_entity_poly.entity_id
_entity_poly.type
_entity_poly.pdbx_seq_one_letter_code
_entity_poly.pdbx_strand_id
1 'polypeptide(L)'
;MKNAISWFEIPTTDIDRAQKFYEAIFGITMVPMDMPEMKMRMFPIDNPMEGIGGTLVDSGGFHKPSATDGPLIYLDGNPDVQIVLGRVEAAGGQVLMPKTDIGSDYGFMAVFLDTEGNRIALHSVPEKYLKP
;
A
#
# COMPACT_ATOMS: atom_id res chain seq x y z
N MET A 1 -1.07 23.85 3.75
CA MET A 1 -1.54 22.45 3.53
C MET A 1 -0.95 21.60 4.66
N LYS A 2 -1.81 20.94 5.42
CA LYS A 2 -1.37 20.11 6.54
C LYS A 2 -0.73 18.81 6.06
N ASN A 3 -1.35 18.16 5.09
CA ASN A 3 -0.84 16.96 4.44
C ASN A 3 -0.86 17.17 2.94
N ALA A 4 0.15 16.68 2.24
CA ALA A 4 0.22 16.82 0.80
C ALA A 4 -0.76 15.89 0.06
N ILE A 5 -1.28 14.88 0.76
CA ILE A 5 -2.25 13.93 0.21
C ILE A 5 -3.41 13.77 1.18
N SER A 6 -4.60 13.52 0.67
CA SER A 6 -5.80 13.29 1.51
C SER A 6 -6.37 11.89 1.36
N TRP A 7 -6.13 11.25 0.22
CA TRP A 7 -6.69 9.94 -0.12
C TRP A 7 -5.88 9.35 -1.26
N PHE A 8 -5.86 8.03 -1.38
CA PHE A 8 -5.27 7.37 -2.54
C PHE A 8 -6.16 6.22 -3.02
N GLU A 9 -6.02 5.87 -4.29
CA GLU A 9 -6.70 4.72 -4.88
C GLU A 9 -5.70 3.88 -5.65
N ILE A 10 -5.72 2.57 -5.39
CA ILE A 10 -4.89 1.60 -6.09
C ILE A 10 -5.80 0.80 -7.02
N PRO A 11 -5.59 0.87 -8.34
CA PRO A 11 -6.46 0.16 -9.28
C PRO A 11 -6.22 -1.34 -9.24
N THR A 12 -7.30 -2.08 -9.48
CA THR A 12 -7.25 -3.55 -9.51
C THR A 12 -8.00 -4.07 -10.73
N THR A 13 -7.62 -5.26 -11.18
CA THR A 13 -8.39 -6.02 -12.17
C THR A 13 -9.21 -7.12 -11.52
N ASP A 14 -8.81 -7.56 -10.34
CA ASP A 14 -9.53 -8.55 -9.53
C ASP A 14 -9.45 -8.10 -8.08
N ILE A 15 -10.50 -7.44 -7.62
CA ILE A 15 -10.48 -6.80 -6.30
C ILE A 15 -10.41 -7.81 -5.16
N ASP A 16 -10.99 -9.00 -5.34
CA ASP A 16 -10.94 -10.03 -4.31
C ASP A 16 -9.51 -10.58 -4.16
N ARG A 17 -8.82 -10.77 -5.27
CA ARG A 17 -7.42 -11.18 -5.25
C ARG A 17 -6.54 -10.11 -4.62
N ALA A 18 -6.75 -8.85 -4.99
CA ALA A 18 -6.01 -7.73 -4.43
C ALA A 18 -6.24 -7.61 -2.92
N GLN A 19 -7.49 -7.75 -2.49
CA GLN A 19 -7.82 -7.71 -1.06
C GLN A 19 -7.06 -8.79 -0.29
N LYS A 20 -7.06 -10.02 -0.77
CA LYS A 20 -6.35 -11.12 -0.11
C LYS A 20 -4.86 -10.83 -0.01
N PHE A 21 -4.27 -10.29 -1.07
CA PHE A 21 -2.86 -9.95 -1.09
C PHE A 21 -2.53 -8.92 -0.01
N TYR A 22 -3.24 -7.80 0.00
CA TYR A 22 -2.94 -6.72 0.95
C TYR A 22 -3.27 -7.10 2.38
N GLU A 23 -4.33 -7.87 2.61
CA GLU A 23 -4.63 -8.40 3.94
C GLU A 23 -3.50 -9.30 4.44
N ALA A 24 -2.95 -10.13 3.56
CA ALA A 24 -1.86 -11.04 3.92
C ALA A 24 -0.57 -10.32 4.27
N ILE A 25 -0.17 -9.32 3.48
CA ILE A 25 1.12 -8.66 3.70
C ILE A 25 1.10 -7.70 4.88
N PHE A 26 -0.05 -7.05 5.15
CA PHE A 26 -0.18 -6.08 6.25
C PHE A 26 -0.79 -6.67 7.52
N GLY A 27 -1.39 -7.86 7.45
CA GLY A 27 -2.08 -8.43 8.61
C GLY A 27 -3.31 -7.63 9.01
N ILE A 28 -4.07 -7.15 8.03
CA ILE A 28 -5.25 -6.29 8.22
C ILE A 28 -6.50 -6.95 7.67
N THR A 29 -7.65 -6.36 7.98
CA THR A 29 -8.93 -6.71 7.37
C THR A 29 -9.45 -5.48 6.65
N MET A 30 -9.60 -5.58 5.34
CA MET A 30 -10.08 -4.45 4.54
C MET A 30 -11.59 -4.29 4.65
N VAL A 31 -12.08 -3.08 4.43
CA VAL A 31 -13.47 -2.71 4.62
C VAL A 31 -14.11 -2.45 3.26
N PRO A 32 -15.19 -3.20 2.90
CA PRO A 32 -15.91 -2.93 1.67
C PRO A 32 -16.52 -1.54 1.68
N MET A 33 -16.42 -0.85 0.55
CA MET A 33 -17.00 0.48 0.35
C MET A 33 -17.46 0.58 -1.09
N ASP A 34 -18.53 -0.14 -1.43
CA ASP A 34 -18.98 -0.21 -2.81
C ASP A 34 -19.79 1.03 -3.19
N MET A 35 -19.50 1.55 -4.35
CA MET A 35 -20.27 2.60 -5.01
C MET A 35 -21.03 2.00 -6.19
N PRO A 36 -22.05 2.68 -6.75
CA PRO A 36 -22.89 2.06 -7.79
C PRO A 36 -22.13 1.51 -8.99
N GLU A 37 -21.02 2.12 -9.37
CA GLU A 37 -20.27 1.71 -10.57
C GLU A 37 -18.84 1.27 -10.26
N MET A 38 -18.47 1.19 -8.97
CA MET A 38 -17.13 0.82 -8.57
C MET A 38 -17.16 -0.07 -7.35
N LYS A 39 -16.31 -1.09 -7.35
CA LYS A 39 -16.05 -1.88 -6.15
C LYS A 39 -14.83 -1.30 -5.46
N MET A 40 -14.91 -1.14 -4.15
CA MET A 40 -13.81 -0.55 -3.38
C MET A 40 -13.58 -1.37 -2.11
N ARG A 41 -12.31 -1.44 -1.68
CA ARG A 41 -11.90 -2.05 -0.42
C ARG A 41 -10.98 -1.07 0.28
N MET A 42 -11.41 -0.57 1.42
CA MET A 42 -10.72 0.48 2.15
C MET A 42 -9.68 -0.11 3.09
N PHE A 43 -8.49 0.49 3.10
CA PHE A 43 -7.48 0.17 4.10
C PHE A 43 -7.96 0.68 5.46
N PRO A 44 -7.89 -0.17 6.52
CA PRO A 44 -8.27 0.29 7.85
C PRO A 44 -7.19 1.23 8.41
N ILE A 45 -7.63 2.30 9.06
CA ILE A 45 -6.74 3.21 9.77
C ILE A 45 -7.31 3.46 11.17
N ASP A 46 -6.42 3.73 12.13
CA ASP A 46 -6.80 3.81 13.54
C ASP A 46 -7.75 4.96 13.82
N ASN A 47 -7.47 6.14 13.25
CA ASN A 47 -8.29 7.31 13.44
C ASN A 47 -8.51 8.03 12.11
N PRO A 48 -9.71 7.87 11.49
CA PRO A 48 -10.01 8.50 10.21
C PRO A 48 -9.96 10.04 10.24
N MET A 49 -10.08 10.64 11.42
CA MET A 49 -10.02 12.10 11.54
C MET A 49 -8.59 12.64 11.51
N GLU A 50 -7.62 11.81 11.82
CA GLU A 50 -6.21 12.21 11.91
C GLU A 50 -5.32 11.52 10.87
N GLY A 51 -5.73 10.35 10.41
CA GLY A 51 -4.96 9.57 9.45
C GLY A 51 -5.39 9.81 8.02
N ILE A 52 -4.58 9.34 7.10
CA ILE A 52 -4.87 9.37 5.67
C ILE A 52 -5.14 7.94 5.22
N GLY A 53 -6.34 7.72 4.71
CA GLY A 53 -6.75 6.42 4.20
C GLY A 53 -6.68 6.35 2.70
N GLY A 54 -7.02 5.18 2.19
CA GLY A 54 -7.11 4.92 0.76
C GLY A 54 -7.80 3.60 0.51
N THR A 55 -7.90 3.23 -0.75
CA THR A 55 -8.70 2.08 -1.16
C THR A 55 -8.07 1.36 -2.33
N LEU A 56 -8.39 0.06 -2.43
CA LEU A 56 -8.31 -0.66 -3.69
C LEU A 56 -9.58 -0.33 -4.48
N VAL A 57 -9.48 -0.22 -5.79
CA VAL A 57 -10.64 0.12 -6.63
C VAL A 57 -10.68 -0.73 -7.89
N ASP A 58 -11.87 -1.23 -8.21
CA ASP A 58 -12.17 -1.80 -9.52
C ASP A 58 -13.17 -0.85 -10.19
N SER A 59 -12.68 -0.09 -11.14
CA SER A 59 -13.45 0.96 -11.83
C SER A 59 -14.00 0.52 -13.20
N GLY A 60 -13.90 -0.78 -13.52
CA GLY A 60 -14.32 -1.27 -14.82
C GLY A 60 -13.40 -0.84 -15.95
N GLY A 61 -12.14 -0.55 -15.65
CA GLY A 61 -11.13 -0.19 -16.64
C GLY A 61 -10.88 1.32 -16.81
N PHE A 62 -11.60 2.15 -16.06
CA PHE A 62 -11.35 3.59 -16.05
C PHE A 62 -9.97 3.93 -15.49
N HIS A 63 -9.56 3.22 -14.45
CA HIS A 63 -8.27 3.36 -13.81
C HIS A 63 -7.58 1.99 -13.82
N LYS A 64 -6.46 1.87 -14.53
CA LYS A 64 -5.80 0.58 -14.76
C LYS A 64 -4.49 0.45 -13.99
N PRO A 65 -4.15 -0.77 -13.50
CA PRO A 65 -2.85 -1.01 -12.90
C PRO A 65 -1.70 -0.76 -13.86
N SER A 66 -0.57 -0.33 -13.35
CA SER A 66 0.67 -0.21 -14.11
C SER A 66 1.88 -0.44 -13.22
N ALA A 67 2.88 -1.13 -13.78
CA ALA A 67 4.16 -1.35 -13.11
C ALA A 67 5.15 -0.20 -13.36
N THR A 68 4.85 0.69 -14.29
CA THR A 68 5.80 1.71 -14.76
C THR A 68 5.24 3.12 -14.80
N ASP A 69 3.94 3.27 -14.97
CA ASP A 69 3.32 4.58 -15.18
C ASP A 69 2.57 5.05 -13.93
N GLY A 70 2.43 6.36 -13.84
CA GLY A 70 1.71 7.00 -12.74
C GLY A 70 2.56 7.21 -11.50
N PRO A 71 1.96 7.81 -10.46
CA PRO A 71 2.65 8.08 -9.21
C PRO A 71 3.09 6.80 -8.50
N LEU A 72 4.16 6.91 -7.72
CA LEU A 72 4.59 5.84 -6.81
C LEU A 72 4.02 6.14 -5.44
N ILE A 73 3.16 5.26 -4.95
CA ILE A 73 2.53 5.38 -3.65
C ILE A 73 3.37 4.65 -2.61
N TYR A 74 3.67 5.33 -1.50
CA TYR A 74 4.39 4.74 -0.36
C TYR A 74 3.37 4.37 0.71
N LEU A 75 3.26 3.09 1.02
CA LEU A 75 2.44 2.59 2.11
C LEU A 75 3.25 2.50 3.40
N ASP A 76 2.58 2.59 4.52
CA ASP A 76 3.20 2.56 5.84
C ASP A 76 3.78 1.18 6.15
N GLY A 77 5.09 1.10 6.18
CA GLY A 77 5.84 -0.11 6.51
C GLY A 77 6.40 -0.11 7.93
N ASN A 78 5.99 0.83 8.78
CA ASN A 78 6.47 0.86 10.16
C ASN A 78 6.05 -0.39 10.92
N PRO A 79 6.86 -0.87 11.87
CA PRO A 79 8.15 -0.30 12.28
C PRO A 79 9.32 -0.66 11.37
N ASP A 80 9.16 -1.64 10.48
CA ASP A 80 10.24 -2.13 9.62
C ASP A 80 9.64 -2.64 8.32
N VAL A 81 10.03 -2.04 7.20
CA VAL A 81 9.53 -2.44 5.87
C VAL A 81 9.73 -3.93 5.61
N GLN A 82 10.75 -4.56 6.22
CA GLN A 82 11.04 -5.96 6.00
C GLN A 82 9.91 -6.88 6.49
N ILE A 83 9.16 -6.48 7.49
CA ILE A 83 8.04 -7.28 7.99
C ILE A 83 6.99 -7.48 6.90
N VAL A 84 6.60 -6.40 6.24
CA VAL A 84 5.64 -6.44 5.13
C VAL A 84 6.27 -7.08 3.90
N LEU A 85 7.47 -6.62 3.54
CA LEU A 85 8.17 -7.07 2.34
C LEU A 85 8.40 -8.58 2.35
N GLY A 86 8.71 -9.15 3.52
CA GLY A 86 8.95 -10.57 3.67
C GLY A 86 7.73 -11.45 3.39
N ARG A 87 6.55 -10.87 3.31
CA ARG A 87 5.29 -11.58 3.04
C ARG A 87 4.83 -11.45 1.59
N VAL A 88 5.48 -10.57 0.81
CA VAL A 88 5.00 -10.19 -0.53
C VAL A 88 4.99 -11.40 -1.49
N GLU A 89 6.08 -12.14 -1.58
CA GLU A 89 6.19 -13.21 -2.56
C GLU A 89 5.27 -14.39 -2.23
N ALA A 90 5.16 -14.76 -0.97
CA ALA A 90 4.24 -15.81 -0.56
C ALA A 90 2.78 -15.42 -0.80
N ALA A 91 2.47 -14.13 -0.80
CA ALA A 91 1.11 -13.62 -1.03
C ALA A 91 0.80 -13.41 -2.52
N GLY A 92 1.76 -13.64 -3.42
CA GLY A 92 1.54 -13.57 -4.86
C GLY A 92 2.11 -12.35 -5.56
N GLY A 93 2.83 -11.48 -4.84
CA GLY A 93 3.51 -10.35 -5.43
C GLY A 93 4.97 -10.65 -5.75
N GLN A 94 5.71 -9.62 -6.08
CA GLN A 94 7.13 -9.73 -6.43
C GLN A 94 7.90 -8.57 -5.80
N VAL A 95 9.02 -8.88 -5.15
CA VAL A 95 9.91 -7.83 -4.64
C VAL A 95 10.71 -7.25 -5.81
N LEU A 96 10.59 -5.93 -6.02
CA LEU A 96 11.33 -5.21 -7.07
C LEU A 96 12.59 -4.55 -6.51
N MET A 97 12.50 -4.02 -5.29
CA MET A 97 13.64 -3.40 -4.61
C MET A 97 13.62 -3.86 -3.15
N PRO A 98 14.70 -4.47 -2.66
CA PRO A 98 14.75 -4.92 -1.27
C PRO A 98 14.81 -3.73 -0.30
N LYS A 99 14.72 -4.02 1.01
CA LYS A 99 14.89 -3.00 2.04
C LYS A 99 16.16 -2.21 1.78
N THR A 100 16.01 -0.90 1.64
CA THR A 100 17.08 0.01 1.24
C THR A 100 17.16 1.17 2.23
N ASP A 101 18.34 1.43 2.76
CA ASP A 101 18.59 2.58 3.63
C ASP A 101 18.57 3.85 2.78
N ILE A 102 17.73 4.81 3.13
CA ILE A 102 17.62 6.09 2.41
C ILE A 102 18.12 7.26 3.24
N GLY A 103 18.91 6.99 4.27
CA GLY A 103 19.51 8.00 5.11
C GLY A 103 19.02 7.92 6.55
N SER A 104 19.92 8.29 7.48
CA SER A 104 19.63 8.17 8.90
C SER A 104 18.49 9.05 9.41
N ASP A 105 18.10 10.05 8.63
CA ASP A 105 16.97 10.92 8.97
C ASP A 105 15.68 10.52 8.27
N TYR A 106 15.75 9.64 7.26
CA TYR A 106 14.59 9.28 6.42
C TYR A 106 14.14 7.83 6.59
N GLY A 107 15.04 6.94 6.99
CA GLY A 107 14.70 5.56 7.27
C GLY A 107 14.97 4.60 6.12
N PHE A 108 13.97 3.79 5.80
CA PHE A 108 14.10 2.71 4.83
C PHE A 108 12.95 2.70 3.85
N MET A 109 13.22 2.19 2.66
CA MET A 109 12.18 1.97 1.66
C MET A 109 12.35 0.60 1.03
N ALA A 110 11.30 0.14 0.36
CA ALA A 110 11.30 -1.03 -0.49
C ALA A 110 10.23 -0.84 -1.56
N VAL A 111 10.31 -1.64 -2.62
CA VAL A 111 9.32 -1.58 -3.69
C VAL A 111 8.92 -3.00 -4.07
N PHE A 112 7.63 -3.20 -4.27
CA PHE A 112 7.11 -4.48 -4.72
C PHE A 112 6.08 -4.29 -5.83
N LEU A 113 5.85 -5.36 -6.56
CA LEU A 113 4.77 -5.47 -7.53
C LEU A 113 3.64 -6.24 -6.86
N ASP A 114 2.43 -5.67 -6.84
CA ASP A 114 1.30 -6.35 -6.24
C ASP A 114 0.70 -7.39 -7.20
N THR A 115 -0.36 -8.08 -6.78
CA THR A 115 -0.99 -9.12 -7.60
C THR A 115 -1.70 -8.57 -8.84
N GLU A 116 -1.92 -7.25 -8.88
CA GLU A 116 -2.60 -6.59 -9.98
C GLU A 116 -1.64 -5.96 -10.99
N GLY A 117 -0.34 -6.00 -10.69
CA GLY A 117 0.67 -5.39 -11.55
C GLY A 117 0.97 -3.94 -11.21
N ASN A 118 0.61 -3.47 -10.02
CA ASN A 118 0.97 -2.14 -9.56
C ASN A 118 2.34 -2.16 -8.88
N ARG A 119 3.16 -1.14 -9.19
CA ARG A 119 4.38 -0.85 -8.47
C ARG A 119 4.04 -0.03 -7.23
N ILE A 120 4.33 -0.58 -6.05
CA ILE A 120 4.00 0.02 -4.77
C ILE A 120 5.26 0.08 -3.92
N ALA A 121 5.45 1.18 -3.20
CA ALA A 121 6.58 1.33 -2.29
C ALA A 121 6.13 1.20 -0.84
N LEU A 122 7.09 0.87 0.01
CA LEU A 122 6.95 0.84 1.47
C LEU A 122 7.95 1.82 2.06
N HIS A 123 7.59 2.42 3.17
CA HIS A 123 8.48 3.29 3.94
C HIS A 123 8.35 2.98 5.42
N SER A 124 9.49 2.92 6.10
CA SER A 124 9.52 2.92 7.56
C SER A 124 10.48 4.00 8.02
N VAL A 125 10.09 4.67 9.12
CA VAL A 125 10.91 5.75 9.68
C VAL A 125 12.18 5.18 10.33
N PRO A 126 13.21 6.02 10.53
CA PRO A 126 14.38 5.58 11.30
C PRO A 126 13.97 5.09 12.69
N GLU A 127 14.66 4.06 13.18
CA GLU A 127 14.35 3.47 14.48
C GLU A 127 14.31 4.52 15.61
N LYS A 128 15.16 5.53 15.54
CA LYS A 128 15.22 6.61 16.54
C LYS A 128 13.92 7.42 16.64
N TYR A 129 13.06 7.36 15.62
CA TYR A 129 11.77 8.08 15.62
C TYR A 129 10.61 7.18 15.99
N LEU A 130 10.83 5.90 16.16
CA LEU A 130 9.80 4.98 16.66
C LEU A 130 9.68 5.17 18.16
N LYS A 131 8.46 5.35 18.64
CA LYS A 131 8.22 5.50 20.07
C LYS A 131 8.30 4.15 20.76
N PRO A 132 8.85 4.13 21.99
CA PRO A 132 8.84 2.91 22.79
C PRO A 132 7.42 2.45 23.15
#